data_2e9cac2f79dffb091f171b8be7e68a4b
#
_entry.id   2e9cac2f79dffb091f171b8be7e68a4b
#
_cell.length_a   1.000
_cell.length_b   1.000
_cell.length_c   1.000
_cell.angle_alpha   90.00
_cell.angle_beta   90.00
_cell.angle_gamma   90.00
#
_symmetry.space_group_name_H-M   'P 1'
#
loop_
_entity.id
_entity.type
_entity.pdbx_description
1 polymer ?
#
loop_
_entity_poly.entity_id
_entity_poly.type
_entity_poly.pdbx_seq_one_letter_code
_entity_poly.pdbx_strand_id
1 'polypeptide(L)'
;MAPLVPELTYAGVLCNHGQLSRGSGKTNITNDSDNAAGLIGDTLERVCRTIPGLSNVRFVVPRDQMITRVNMGGVNMSLAHGHKITGSEANWLASQTNALNHDGWRTDLWVTAHRHSLKVEDFGPYCRVQCTTVDPGSKHFTDATGKYSTPGTTVFLVDEAHPQKFRELAVL
;
A
#
# COMPACT_ATOMS: atom_id res chain seq x y z
N MET A 1 -6.70 18.46 -6.57
CA MET A 1 -7.56 17.88 -5.51
C MET A 1 -7.27 18.46 -4.13
N ALA A 2 -6.02 18.60 -3.70
CA ALA A 2 -5.69 19.08 -2.35
C ALA A 2 -6.46 20.35 -1.89
N PRO A 3 -6.65 21.38 -2.73
CA PRO A 3 -7.43 22.56 -2.32
C PRO A 3 -8.93 22.31 -2.16
N LEU A 4 -9.43 21.16 -2.60
CA LEU A 4 -10.87 20.83 -2.64
C LEU A 4 -11.34 19.95 -1.47
N VAL A 5 -10.41 19.48 -0.64
CA VAL A 5 -10.69 18.59 0.49
C VAL A 5 -10.05 19.13 1.76
N PRO A 6 -10.65 18.88 2.94
CA PRO A 6 -10.06 19.32 4.22
C PRO A 6 -8.66 18.79 4.47
N GLU A 7 -8.42 17.52 4.16
CA GLU A 7 -7.11 16.86 4.26
C GLU A 7 -6.92 15.90 3.09
N LEU A 8 -5.72 15.86 2.55
CA LEU A 8 -5.25 14.86 1.61
C LEU A 8 -4.05 14.13 2.23
N THR A 9 -4.16 12.82 2.44
CA THR A 9 -3.04 12.01 2.92
C THR A 9 -2.38 11.27 1.76
N TYR A 10 -1.08 11.49 1.57
CA TYR A 10 -0.23 10.61 0.78
C TYR A 10 0.40 9.57 1.70
N ALA A 11 0.20 8.28 1.41
CA ALA A 11 0.85 7.19 2.12
C ALA A 11 1.57 6.28 1.12
N GLY A 12 2.88 6.16 1.26
CA GLY A 12 3.73 5.36 0.36
C GLY A 12 4.07 4.01 0.95
N VAL A 13 4.43 3.04 0.11
CA VAL A 13 5.02 1.76 0.49
C VAL A 13 6.25 1.47 -0.37
N LEU A 14 7.26 0.84 0.21
CA LEU A 14 8.45 0.43 -0.53
C LEU A 14 8.17 -0.81 -1.37
N CYS A 15 8.69 -0.86 -2.59
CA CYS A 15 8.47 -1.96 -3.52
C CYS A 15 9.79 -2.56 -4.03
N ASN A 16 9.74 -3.82 -4.45
CA ASN A 16 10.92 -4.51 -4.97
C ASN A 16 11.41 -3.98 -6.34
N HIS A 17 10.50 -3.45 -7.15
CA HIS A 17 10.88 -2.87 -8.46
C HIS A 17 11.43 -1.45 -8.34
N GLY A 18 11.13 -0.77 -7.24
CA GLY A 18 11.64 0.57 -6.97
C GLY A 18 13.07 0.61 -6.44
N GLN A 19 13.67 -0.54 -6.13
CA GLN A 19 15.05 -0.60 -5.63
C GLN A 19 16.04 -0.12 -6.68
N LEU A 20 16.87 0.86 -6.33
CA LEU A 20 17.82 1.51 -7.24
C LEU A 20 19.15 0.77 -7.30
N SER A 21 19.70 0.38 -6.14
CA SER A 21 20.90 -0.44 -6.11
C SER A 21 20.53 -1.92 -6.27
N ARG A 22 20.98 -2.50 -7.37
CA ARG A 22 20.95 -3.96 -7.53
C ARG A 22 22.26 -4.53 -6.99
N GLY A 23 22.29 -4.86 -5.69
CA GLY A 23 23.39 -5.62 -5.14
C GLY A 23 23.58 -6.93 -5.90
N SER A 24 24.80 -7.45 -5.96
CA SER A 24 25.15 -8.74 -6.57
C SER A 24 24.51 -9.97 -5.86
N GLY A 25 23.68 -9.76 -4.87
CA GLY A 25 23.00 -10.79 -4.06
C GLY A 25 21.51 -10.92 -4.38
N LYS A 26 20.96 -12.08 -4.09
CA LYS A 26 19.56 -12.43 -4.30
C LYS A 26 18.58 -11.75 -3.30
N THR A 27 19.08 -10.93 -2.39
CA THR A 27 18.28 -10.28 -1.33
C THR A 27 18.02 -8.83 -1.70
N ASN A 28 16.75 -8.51 -2.00
CA ASN A 28 16.32 -7.13 -2.11
C ASN A 28 16.38 -6.49 -0.72
N ILE A 29 17.32 -5.58 -0.53
CA ILE A 29 17.37 -4.71 0.65
C ILE A 29 16.37 -3.59 0.38
N THR A 30 15.23 -3.62 1.05
CA THR A 30 14.21 -2.60 0.87
C THR A 30 14.42 -1.49 1.90
N ASN A 31 15.10 -0.44 1.47
CA ASN A 31 15.39 0.77 2.23
C ASN A 31 14.77 1.96 1.50
N ASP A 32 14.23 2.94 2.22
CA ASP A 32 13.59 4.10 1.63
C ASP A 32 14.55 4.98 0.83
N SER A 33 15.78 5.14 1.28
CA SER A 33 16.82 5.91 0.58
C SER A 33 17.34 5.24 -0.70
N ASP A 34 17.14 3.93 -0.85
CA ASP A 34 17.52 3.15 -2.03
C ASP A 34 16.29 2.64 -2.79
N ASN A 35 15.17 3.33 -2.66
CA ASN A 35 13.91 2.93 -3.28
C ASN A 35 13.21 4.13 -3.93
N ALA A 36 12.88 4.01 -5.21
CA ALA A 36 12.22 5.08 -5.95
C ALA A 36 10.92 5.55 -5.27
N ALA A 37 10.16 4.65 -4.65
CA ALA A 37 8.93 5.03 -3.93
C ALA A 37 9.23 5.91 -2.71
N GLY A 38 10.30 5.63 -1.97
CA GLY A 38 10.76 6.46 -0.85
C GLY A 38 11.22 7.85 -1.33
N LEU A 39 12.08 7.87 -2.36
CA LEU A 39 12.58 9.14 -2.94
C LEU A 39 11.47 10.00 -3.54
N ILE A 40 10.48 9.39 -4.21
CA ILE A 40 9.32 10.10 -4.74
C ILE A 40 8.50 10.71 -3.59
N GLY A 41 8.23 9.93 -2.55
CA GLY A 41 7.50 10.41 -1.37
C GLY A 41 8.18 11.62 -0.71
N ASP A 42 9.48 11.53 -0.48
CA ASP A 42 10.28 12.63 0.07
C ASP A 42 10.29 13.87 -0.82
N THR A 43 10.43 13.66 -2.12
CA THR A 43 10.44 14.76 -3.10
C THR A 43 9.08 15.46 -3.12
N LEU A 44 8.00 14.71 -3.18
CA LEU A 44 6.64 15.26 -3.17
C LEU A 44 6.36 16.02 -1.86
N GLU A 45 6.76 15.48 -0.72
CA GLU A 45 6.60 16.15 0.56
C GLU A 45 7.33 17.51 0.57
N ARG A 46 8.60 17.53 0.14
CA ARG A 46 9.39 18.78 0.07
C ARG A 46 8.74 19.80 -0.87
N VAL A 47 8.32 19.38 -2.06
CA VAL A 47 7.66 20.26 -3.03
C VAL A 47 6.36 20.80 -2.48
N CYS A 48 5.48 19.95 -1.93
CA CYS A 48 4.20 20.40 -1.38
C CYS A 48 4.37 21.41 -0.25
N ARG A 49 5.39 21.25 0.59
CA ARG A 49 5.69 22.20 1.67
C ARG A 49 6.09 23.61 1.18
N THR A 50 6.53 23.76 -0.07
CA THR A 50 6.89 25.05 -0.66
C THR A 50 5.74 25.74 -1.38
N ILE A 51 4.62 25.04 -1.62
CA ILE A 51 3.49 25.55 -2.38
C ILE A 51 2.40 26.05 -1.42
N PRO A 52 2.10 27.35 -1.36
CA PRO A 52 0.95 27.86 -0.61
C PRO A 52 -0.34 27.19 -1.11
N GLY A 53 -1.19 26.77 -0.20
CA GLY A 53 -2.45 26.08 -0.54
C GLY A 53 -2.36 24.56 -0.59
N LEU A 54 -1.18 23.96 -0.35
CA LEU A 54 -1.01 22.52 -0.15
C LEU A 54 -0.68 22.15 1.31
N SER A 55 -0.93 23.06 2.24
CA SER A 55 -0.68 22.84 3.68
C SER A 55 -1.58 21.76 4.30
N ASN A 56 -2.68 21.40 3.63
CA ASN A 56 -3.57 20.32 4.03
C ASN A 56 -3.13 18.93 3.51
N VAL A 57 -1.97 18.84 2.86
CA VAL A 57 -1.40 17.55 2.43
C VAL A 57 -0.53 16.96 3.53
N ARG A 58 -0.94 15.82 4.05
CA ARG A 58 -0.17 15.03 5.02
C ARG A 58 0.59 13.92 4.30
N PHE A 59 1.84 13.71 4.69
CA PHE A 59 2.69 12.67 4.14
C PHE A 59 2.98 11.59 5.19
N VAL A 60 2.80 10.34 4.80
CA VAL A 60 3.21 9.15 5.53
C VAL A 60 4.16 8.37 4.62
N VAL A 61 5.44 8.70 4.73
CA VAL A 61 6.50 8.09 3.92
C VAL A 61 7.22 7.05 4.80
N PRO A 62 7.36 5.81 4.33
CA PRO A 62 8.05 4.78 5.11
C PRO A 62 9.51 5.16 5.32
N ARG A 63 10.03 4.90 6.54
CA ARG A 63 11.43 5.07 6.91
C ARG A 63 11.95 3.71 7.37
N ASP A 64 12.72 3.04 6.51
CA ASP A 64 13.23 1.68 6.75
C ASP A 64 12.15 0.67 7.16
N GLN A 65 10.92 0.87 6.68
CA GLN A 65 9.75 0.07 7.03
C GLN A 65 9.09 -0.50 5.79
N MET A 66 8.71 -1.77 5.88
CA MET A 66 7.98 -2.48 4.81
C MET A 66 6.46 -2.32 4.91
N ILE A 67 5.98 -1.89 6.06
CA ILE A 67 4.55 -1.71 6.35
C ILE A 67 4.34 -0.26 6.79
N THR A 68 3.53 0.45 6.03
CA THR A 68 3.12 1.82 6.36
C THR A 68 1.80 1.77 7.12
N ARG A 69 1.74 2.49 8.23
CA ARG A 69 0.57 2.57 9.11
C ARG A 69 -0.11 3.93 8.94
N VAL A 70 -1.40 3.93 8.67
CA VAL A 70 -2.19 5.16 8.52
C VAL A 70 -3.58 4.98 9.12
N ASN A 71 -4.04 5.95 9.90
CA ASN A 71 -5.43 6.02 10.33
C ASN A 71 -6.18 6.99 9.42
N MET A 72 -7.31 6.55 8.89
CA MET A 72 -8.22 7.36 8.07
C MET A 72 -9.66 7.09 8.52
N GLY A 73 -10.36 8.14 8.90
CA GLY A 73 -11.77 8.03 9.30
C GLY A 73 -12.04 7.01 10.42
N GLY A 74 -11.13 6.89 11.39
CA GLY A 74 -11.23 5.93 12.49
C GLY A 74 -10.71 4.52 12.18
N VAL A 75 -10.41 4.21 10.92
CA VAL A 75 -9.93 2.90 10.48
C VAL A 75 -8.40 2.85 10.46
N ASN A 76 -7.81 1.92 11.17
CA ASN A 76 -6.37 1.67 11.16
C ASN A 76 -5.99 0.80 9.96
N MET A 77 -5.36 1.40 8.99
CA MET A 77 -4.94 0.72 7.76
C MET A 77 -3.46 0.39 7.82
N SER A 78 -3.12 -0.86 7.47
CA SER A 78 -1.74 -1.32 7.28
C SER A 78 -1.50 -1.54 5.79
N LEU A 79 -0.55 -0.80 5.23
CA LEU A 79 -0.24 -0.80 3.80
C LEU A 79 1.06 -1.57 3.58
N ALA A 80 1.08 -2.49 2.63
CA ALA A 80 2.29 -3.21 2.24
C ALA A 80 2.31 -3.46 0.73
N HIS A 81 3.49 -3.39 0.09
CA HIS A 81 3.57 -3.77 -1.32
C HIS A 81 3.23 -5.25 -1.56
N GLY A 82 3.64 -6.14 -0.65
CA GLY A 82 3.29 -7.56 -0.74
C GLY A 82 4.38 -8.46 -1.34
N HIS A 83 5.50 -7.93 -1.82
CA HIS A 83 6.58 -8.73 -2.42
C HIS A 83 7.33 -9.64 -1.43
N LYS A 84 7.17 -9.41 -0.14
CA LYS A 84 7.72 -10.28 0.92
C LYS A 84 6.74 -11.36 1.38
N ILE A 85 5.54 -11.39 0.82
CA ILE A 85 4.59 -12.47 1.09
C ILE A 85 5.09 -13.75 0.40
N THR A 86 5.64 -14.65 1.18
CA THR A 86 6.08 -15.97 0.75
C THR A 86 5.18 -17.04 1.36
N GLY A 87 4.85 -18.08 0.59
CA GLY A 87 3.97 -19.15 1.05
C GLY A 87 2.51 -18.70 1.19
N SER A 88 1.88 -19.00 2.33
CA SER A 88 0.49 -18.64 2.60
C SER A 88 0.34 -17.16 2.91
N GLU A 89 -0.46 -16.45 2.10
CA GLU A 89 -0.78 -15.03 2.32
C GLU A 89 -1.47 -14.82 3.67
N ALA A 90 -2.40 -15.73 4.04
CA ALA A 90 -3.10 -15.67 5.31
C ALA A 90 -2.13 -15.77 6.51
N ASN A 91 -1.18 -16.70 6.47
CA ASN A 91 -0.20 -16.85 7.54
C ASN A 91 0.72 -15.64 7.65
N TRP A 92 1.15 -15.09 6.52
CA TRP A 92 1.95 -13.87 6.53
C TRP A 92 1.19 -12.69 7.15
N LEU A 93 -0.05 -12.45 6.73
CA LEU A 93 -0.90 -11.39 7.27
C LEU A 93 -1.13 -11.57 8.77
N ALA A 94 -1.44 -12.80 9.21
CA ALA A 94 -1.63 -13.09 10.63
C ALA A 94 -0.37 -12.80 11.46
N SER A 95 0.79 -13.22 10.98
CA SER A 95 2.06 -12.95 11.64
C SER A 95 2.37 -11.47 11.73
N GLN A 96 2.16 -10.71 10.66
CA GLN A 96 2.37 -9.25 10.66
C GLN A 96 1.36 -8.54 11.56
N THR A 97 0.09 -8.96 11.53
CA THR A 97 -0.94 -8.40 12.42
C THR A 97 -0.58 -8.62 13.89
N ASN A 98 -0.10 -9.81 14.26
CA ASN A 98 0.35 -10.08 15.62
C ASN A 98 1.55 -9.21 16.03
N ALA A 99 2.52 -9.02 15.14
CA ALA A 99 3.66 -8.14 15.39
C ALA A 99 3.22 -6.68 15.58
N LEU A 100 2.32 -6.19 14.73
CA LEU A 100 1.78 -4.84 14.83
C LEU A 100 0.95 -4.64 16.12
N ASN A 101 0.16 -5.64 16.52
CA ASN A 101 -0.59 -5.61 17.77
C ASN A 101 0.34 -5.52 18.98
N HIS A 102 1.45 -6.26 18.97
CA HIS A 102 2.47 -6.17 20.03
C HIS A 102 3.07 -4.76 20.10
N ASP A 103 3.19 -4.09 18.97
CA ASP A 103 3.67 -2.71 18.84
C ASP A 103 2.55 -1.66 19.08
N GLY A 104 1.40 -2.07 19.58
CA GLY A 104 0.26 -1.21 19.90
C GLY A 104 -0.56 -0.74 18.70
N TRP A 105 -0.36 -1.34 17.52
CA TRP A 105 -1.09 -1.00 16.31
C TRP A 105 -2.07 -2.11 15.94
N ARG A 106 -3.36 -1.91 16.20
CA ARG A 106 -4.42 -2.82 15.76
C ARG A 106 -4.80 -2.50 14.32
N THR A 107 -4.54 -3.43 13.42
CA THR A 107 -4.94 -3.32 12.02
C THR A 107 -6.41 -3.69 11.84
N ASP A 108 -7.20 -2.81 11.23
CA ASP A 108 -8.59 -3.06 10.82
C ASP A 108 -8.69 -3.42 9.35
N LEU A 109 -7.83 -2.82 8.52
CA LEU A 109 -7.82 -3.03 7.06
C LEU A 109 -6.39 -3.15 6.53
N TRP A 110 -6.08 -4.27 5.89
CA TRP A 110 -4.87 -4.43 5.10
C TRP A 110 -5.10 -3.95 3.67
N VAL A 111 -4.19 -3.12 3.16
CA VAL A 111 -4.12 -2.76 1.73
C VAL A 111 -2.81 -3.26 1.17
N THR A 112 -2.87 -4.13 0.18
CA THR A 112 -1.70 -4.76 -0.43
C THR A 112 -1.71 -4.59 -1.95
N ALA A 113 -0.55 -4.78 -2.58
CA ALA A 113 -0.37 -4.69 -4.03
C ALA A 113 0.44 -5.88 -4.57
N HIS A 114 1.37 -5.66 -5.50
CA HIS A 114 2.33 -6.62 -6.07
C HIS A 114 1.73 -7.71 -6.98
N ARG A 115 0.57 -8.25 -6.64
CA ARG A 115 -0.07 -9.33 -7.42
C ARG A 115 -0.86 -8.83 -8.62
N HIS A 116 -1.00 -7.52 -8.78
CA HIS A 116 -1.65 -6.83 -9.89
C HIS A 116 -3.12 -7.23 -10.12
N SER A 117 -3.78 -7.84 -9.15
CA SER A 117 -5.18 -8.30 -9.27
C SER A 117 -6.00 -7.87 -8.07
N LEU A 118 -7.24 -7.45 -8.32
CA LEU A 118 -8.17 -7.14 -7.25
C LEU A 118 -8.52 -8.41 -6.47
N LYS A 119 -8.41 -8.32 -5.15
CA LYS A 119 -8.87 -9.38 -4.24
C LYS A 119 -9.36 -8.75 -2.95
N VAL A 120 -10.50 -9.20 -2.47
CA VAL A 120 -11.05 -8.81 -1.17
C VAL A 120 -11.18 -10.06 -0.32
N GLU A 121 -10.66 -10.02 0.89
CA GLU A 121 -10.68 -11.14 1.82
C GLU A 121 -11.07 -10.65 3.20
N ASP A 122 -11.92 -11.43 3.87
CA ASP A 122 -12.31 -11.24 5.25
C ASP A 122 -11.64 -12.33 6.10
N PHE A 123 -10.85 -11.90 7.09
CA PHE A 123 -10.16 -12.77 8.05
C PHE A 123 -10.81 -12.73 9.44
N GLY A 124 -11.96 -12.09 9.60
CA GLY A 124 -12.66 -11.88 10.85
C GLY A 124 -12.13 -10.66 11.61
N PRO A 125 -10.93 -10.70 12.24
CA PRO A 125 -10.40 -9.55 12.97
C PRO A 125 -10.03 -8.35 12.09
N TYR A 126 -9.78 -8.56 10.81
CA TYR A 126 -9.44 -7.56 9.81
C TYR A 126 -9.85 -8.00 8.41
N CYS A 127 -10.05 -7.04 7.53
CA CYS A 127 -10.22 -7.29 6.10
C CYS A 127 -8.94 -6.96 5.31
N ARG A 128 -8.85 -7.48 4.10
CA ARG A 128 -7.79 -7.15 3.14
C ARG A 128 -8.38 -6.73 1.81
N VAL A 129 -7.84 -5.65 1.26
CA VAL A 129 -7.98 -5.25 -0.13
C VAL A 129 -6.62 -5.38 -0.80
N GLN A 130 -6.51 -6.26 -1.79
CA GLN A 130 -5.38 -6.30 -2.71
C GLN A 130 -5.73 -5.45 -3.92
N CYS A 131 -4.88 -4.47 -4.22
CA CYS A 131 -5.10 -3.51 -5.28
C CYS A 131 -4.68 -4.06 -6.66
N THR A 132 -5.35 -3.55 -7.68
CA THR A 132 -4.93 -3.67 -9.08
C THR A 132 -3.70 -2.82 -9.36
N THR A 133 -3.23 -2.83 -10.59
CA THR A 133 -2.17 -1.93 -11.08
C THR A 133 -2.69 -1.15 -12.28
N VAL A 134 -2.17 0.06 -12.46
CA VAL A 134 -2.42 0.86 -13.69
C VAL A 134 -1.67 0.32 -14.91
N ASP A 135 -0.69 -0.57 -14.71
CA ASP A 135 0.01 -1.26 -15.79
C ASP A 135 -0.98 -2.16 -16.54
N PRO A 136 -1.15 -2.00 -17.87
CA PRO A 136 -2.02 -2.84 -18.69
C PRO A 136 -1.60 -4.31 -18.76
N GLY A 137 -0.57 -4.69 -18.01
CA GLY A 137 0.00 -6.02 -17.96
C GLY A 137 1.06 -6.24 -19.06
N SER A 138 2.16 -6.91 -18.70
CA SER A 138 3.12 -7.34 -19.70
C SER A 138 2.67 -8.68 -20.29
N LYS A 139 2.77 -8.81 -21.60
CA LYS A 139 2.57 -10.10 -22.28
C LYS A 139 3.43 -11.21 -21.65
N HIS A 140 4.64 -10.87 -21.23
CA HIS A 140 5.55 -11.77 -20.52
C HIS A 140 4.92 -12.34 -19.23
N PHE A 141 4.27 -11.48 -18.42
CA PHE A 141 3.63 -11.93 -17.18
C PHE A 141 2.44 -12.87 -17.48
N THR A 142 1.62 -12.51 -18.47
CA THR A 142 0.49 -13.32 -18.89
C THR A 142 0.94 -14.68 -19.43
N ASP A 143 1.93 -14.68 -20.32
CA ASP A 143 2.47 -15.91 -20.92
C ASP A 143 3.14 -16.81 -19.87
N ALA A 144 3.83 -16.21 -18.88
CA ALA A 144 4.54 -16.95 -17.84
C ALA A 144 3.61 -17.50 -16.73
N THR A 145 2.47 -16.85 -16.46
CA THR A 145 1.63 -17.17 -15.29
C THR A 145 0.22 -17.63 -15.65
N GLY A 146 -0.22 -17.43 -16.89
CA GLY A 146 -1.60 -17.64 -17.31
C GLY A 146 -2.61 -16.72 -16.63
N LYS A 147 -2.15 -15.62 -15.99
CA LYS A 147 -2.99 -14.69 -15.23
C LYS A 147 -3.17 -13.39 -16.01
N TYR A 148 -4.40 -12.94 -16.01
CA TYR A 148 -4.79 -11.63 -16.50
C TYR A 148 -5.54 -10.88 -15.38
N SER A 149 -5.28 -9.59 -15.24
CA SER A 149 -6.10 -8.73 -14.39
C SER A 149 -6.44 -7.44 -15.13
N THR A 150 -7.62 -6.92 -14.86
CA THR A 150 -8.03 -5.61 -15.38
C THR A 150 -7.14 -4.53 -14.77
N PRO A 151 -6.42 -3.75 -15.60
CA PRO A 151 -5.64 -2.63 -15.09
C PRO A 151 -6.57 -1.53 -14.58
N GLY A 152 -6.10 -0.77 -13.60
CA GLY A 152 -6.84 0.37 -13.07
C GLY A 152 -6.40 0.77 -11.68
N THR A 153 -6.97 1.86 -11.20
CA THR A 153 -6.80 2.35 -9.84
C THR A 153 -7.91 1.80 -8.95
N THR A 154 -7.55 1.09 -7.90
CA THR A 154 -8.53 0.62 -6.90
C THR A 154 -8.95 1.79 -6.01
N VAL A 155 -10.25 2.04 -5.95
CA VAL A 155 -10.88 3.12 -5.17
C VAL A 155 -11.93 2.52 -4.24
N PHE A 156 -12.00 2.98 -3.01
CA PHE A 156 -13.05 2.61 -2.06
C PHE A 156 -13.25 3.70 -1.01
N LEU A 157 -14.42 3.71 -0.39
CA LEU A 157 -14.72 4.60 0.73
C LEU A 157 -14.38 3.88 2.04
N VAL A 158 -13.57 4.52 2.87
CA VAL A 158 -13.30 4.05 4.23
C VAL A 158 -14.48 4.40 5.13
N ASP A 159 -14.96 3.43 5.90
CA ASP A 159 -16.12 3.60 6.77
C ASP A 159 -15.93 2.76 8.05
N GLU A 160 -15.66 3.42 9.17
CA GLU A 160 -15.44 2.77 10.46
C GLU A 160 -16.63 1.93 10.92
N ALA A 161 -17.86 2.37 10.61
CA ALA A 161 -19.08 1.69 11.00
C ALA A 161 -19.38 0.44 10.16
N HIS A 162 -18.80 0.36 8.94
CA HIS A 162 -19.01 -0.79 8.07
C HIS A 162 -18.24 -2.02 8.60
N PRO A 163 -18.84 -3.24 8.58
CA PRO A 163 -18.16 -4.44 9.08
C PRO A 163 -16.79 -4.70 8.46
N GLN A 164 -16.66 -4.47 7.15
CA GLN A 164 -15.40 -4.63 6.41
C GLN A 164 -14.48 -3.40 6.47
N LYS A 165 -14.88 -2.32 7.17
CA LYS A 165 -14.16 -1.04 7.28
C LYS A 165 -14.05 -0.25 5.97
N PHE A 166 -14.70 -0.69 4.91
CA PHE A 166 -14.82 0.01 3.64
C PHE A 166 -16.09 -0.37 2.89
N ARG A 167 -16.47 0.44 1.91
CA ARG A 167 -17.59 0.23 0.99
C ARG A 167 -17.32 0.85 -0.38
N GLU A 168 -18.20 0.59 -1.35
CA GLU A 168 -18.15 1.18 -2.69
C GLU A 168 -16.80 0.99 -3.40
N LEU A 169 -16.30 -0.25 -3.37
CA LEU A 169 -15.05 -0.58 -4.03
C LEU A 169 -15.24 -0.62 -5.55
N ALA A 170 -14.38 0.09 -6.25
CA ALA A 170 -14.35 0.15 -7.71
C ALA A 170 -12.91 0.11 -8.24
N VAL A 171 -12.78 -0.26 -9.51
CA VAL A 171 -11.53 -0.14 -10.29
C VAL A 171 -11.81 0.86 -11.41
N LEU A 172 -11.06 1.97 -11.44
CA LEU A 172 -11.19 3.06 -12.39
C LEU A 172 -10.06 3.03 -13.41
#